data_b4eb0f9ff234966d49ca3b38a680f8e4
#
_entry.id   b4eb0f9ff234966d49ca3b38a680f8e4
#
_cell.length_a   1.000
_cell.length_b   1.000
_cell.length_c   1.000
_cell.angle_alpha   90.00
_cell.angle_beta   90.00
_cell.angle_gamma   90.00
#
_symmetry.space_group_name_H-M   'P 1'
#
loop_
_entity.id
_entity.type
_entity.pdbx_description
1 polymer ?
#
loop_
_entity_poly.entity_id
_entity_poly.type
_entity_poly.pdbx_seq_one_letter_code
_entity_poly.pdbx_strand_id
1 'polypeptide(L)'
;MVLVEDLYRPYKQKRRTRATIAKEKGLEPLAAYIKEQNAVKDILTEAAKYISDEEGKEVNSADEAVAGALDIIAEQISDVADYRTYIRDITFKEGKLVVTAKDENADSVYENYYDYNEAIASIPGHRILAINRGESEKFLTVKVEAPKDRILRYLAKQEITADNEFTTPYLTACIEDSYDRLIAPALSLIHISEP
;
A
#
# COMPACT_ATOMS: atom_id res chain seq x y z
N MET A 1 18.06 0.08 11.08
CA MET A 1 16.99 1.10 11.18
C MET A 1 15.69 0.70 10.49
N VAL A 2 15.75 0.27 9.23
CA VAL A 2 14.54 -0.12 8.48
C VAL A 2 13.75 -1.25 9.17
N LEU A 3 14.44 -2.29 9.63
CA LEU A 3 13.80 -3.41 10.32
C LEU A 3 13.09 -3.00 11.61
N VAL A 4 13.70 -2.11 12.40
CA VAL A 4 13.11 -1.60 13.64
C VAL A 4 11.85 -0.80 13.33
N GLU A 5 11.88 0.04 12.32
CA GLU A 5 10.71 0.81 11.89
C GLU A 5 9.59 -0.09 11.39
N ASP A 6 9.90 -1.15 10.62
CA ASP A 6 8.93 -2.13 10.16
C ASP A 6 8.26 -2.87 11.31
N LEU A 7 9.00 -3.22 12.37
CA LEU A 7 8.46 -3.86 13.56
C LEU A 7 7.62 -2.91 14.42
N TYR A 8 8.02 -1.64 14.49
CA TYR A 8 7.36 -0.62 15.30
C TYR A 8 6.08 -0.08 14.65
N ARG A 9 6.02 -0.03 13.31
CA ARG A 9 4.93 0.59 12.57
C ARG A 9 3.52 0.13 12.97
N PRO A 10 3.26 -1.17 13.23
CA PRO A 10 1.94 -1.62 13.67
C PRO A 10 1.49 -1.02 15.02
N TYR A 11 2.44 -0.62 15.85
CA TYR A 11 2.19 -0.06 17.20
C TYR A 11 2.23 1.47 17.22
N LYS A 12 2.68 2.10 16.12
CA LYS A 12 2.74 3.56 16.02
C LYS A 12 1.32 4.13 16.00
N GLN A 13 1.11 5.17 16.79
CA GLN A 13 -0.18 5.88 16.79
C GLN A 13 -0.47 6.42 15.39
N LYS A 14 -1.55 5.93 14.79
CA LYS A 14 -1.94 6.28 13.43
C LYS A 14 -2.81 7.53 13.43
N ARG A 15 -2.67 8.33 12.36
CA ARG A 15 -3.63 9.39 12.06
C ARG A 15 -4.98 8.76 11.72
N ARG A 16 -6.05 9.55 11.83
CA ARG A 16 -7.39 9.11 11.41
C ARG A 16 -7.37 8.77 9.91
N THR A 17 -7.65 7.52 9.59
CA THR A 17 -7.64 6.97 8.24
C THR A 17 -9.03 6.48 7.87
N ARG A 18 -9.21 6.07 6.60
CA ARG A 18 -10.44 5.41 6.18
C ARG A 18 -10.76 4.17 7.03
N ALA A 19 -9.74 3.40 7.37
CA ALA A 19 -9.90 2.21 8.23
C ALA A 19 -10.32 2.60 9.64
N THR A 20 -9.74 3.65 10.21
CA THR A 20 -10.13 4.16 11.53
C THR A 20 -11.60 4.59 11.54
N ILE A 21 -12.03 5.34 10.53
CA ILE A 21 -13.42 5.78 10.36
C ILE A 21 -14.35 4.57 10.25
N ALA A 22 -13.98 3.56 9.45
CA ALA A 22 -14.77 2.34 9.29
C ALA A 22 -14.88 1.55 10.61
N LYS A 23 -13.81 1.49 11.40
CA LYS A 23 -13.84 0.85 12.73
C LYS A 23 -14.77 1.59 13.69
N GLU A 24 -14.75 2.93 13.67
CA GLU A 24 -15.67 3.75 14.47
C GLU A 24 -17.14 3.47 14.10
N LYS A 25 -17.42 3.15 12.85
CA LYS A 25 -18.74 2.77 12.36
C LYS A 25 -19.13 1.32 12.68
N GLY A 26 -18.25 0.58 13.36
CA GLY A 26 -18.53 -0.80 13.76
C GLY A 26 -18.40 -1.83 12.64
N LEU A 27 -17.60 -1.55 11.59
CA LEU A 27 -17.46 -2.42 10.43
C LEU A 27 -16.35 -3.47 10.56
N GLU A 28 -15.63 -3.50 11.68
CA GLU A 28 -14.56 -4.47 11.92
C GLU A 28 -15.04 -5.93 11.87
N PRO A 29 -16.21 -6.30 12.46
CA PRO A 29 -16.74 -7.66 12.33
C PRO A 29 -17.07 -8.05 10.88
N LEU A 30 -17.52 -7.11 10.05
CA LEU A 30 -17.76 -7.38 8.63
C LEU A 30 -16.43 -7.66 7.90
N ALA A 31 -15.38 -6.91 8.21
CA ALA A 31 -14.04 -7.16 7.68
C ALA A 31 -13.57 -8.58 8.07
N ALA A 32 -13.74 -8.97 9.32
CA ALA A 32 -13.39 -10.31 9.80
C ALA A 32 -14.20 -11.39 9.08
N TYR A 33 -15.49 -11.16 8.86
CA TYR A 33 -16.37 -12.08 8.13
C TYR A 33 -15.87 -12.32 6.69
N ILE A 34 -15.46 -11.28 5.99
CA ILE A 34 -14.88 -11.39 4.64
C ILE A 34 -13.56 -12.17 4.68
N LYS A 35 -12.71 -11.90 5.65
CA LYS A 35 -11.40 -12.56 5.81
C LYS A 35 -11.49 -14.03 6.17
N GLU A 36 -12.56 -14.48 6.75
CA GLU A 36 -12.77 -15.89 7.06
C GLU A 36 -12.92 -16.76 5.80
N GLN A 37 -13.33 -16.17 4.67
CA GLN A 37 -13.41 -16.82 3.36
C GLN A 37 -14.26 -18.09 3.35
N ASN A 38 -15.34 -18.07 4.09
CA ASN A 38 -16.29 -19.18 4.19
C ASN A 38 -17.74 -18.75 3.97
N ALA A 39 -17.96 -17.62 3.31
CA ALA A 39 -19.29 -17.10 3.02
C ALA A 39 -20.09 -18.08 2.13
N VAL A 40 -21.35 -18.23 2.45
CA VAL A 40 -22.27 -19.11 1.72
C VAL A 40 -23.33 -18.33 0.93
N LYS A 41 -23.25 -17.00 0.97
CA LYS A 41 -24.17 -16.07 0.29
C LYS A 41 -23.43 -14.76 -0.01
N ASP A 42 -24.06 -13.93 -0.85
CA ASP A 42 -23.51 -12.62 -1.23
C ASP A 42 -23.14 -11.79 0.01
N ILE A 43 -21.97 -11.19 -0.02
CA ILE A 43 -21.45 -10.34 1.05
C ILE A 43 -22.39 -9.16 1.33
N LEU A 44 -23.06 -8.60 0.31
CA LEU A 44 -24.03 -7.52 0.50
C LEU A 44 -25.19 -7.93 1.44
N THR A 45 -25.54 -9.20 1.46
CA THR A 45 -26.56 -9.72 2.39
C THR A 45 -26.12 -9.60 3.84
N GLU A 46 -24.87 -9.94 4.13
CA GLU A 46 -24.29 -9.76 5.46
C GLU A 46 -24.06 -8.28 5.77
N ALA A 47 -23.58 -7.52 4.81
CA ALA A 47 -23.29 -6.09 4.95
C ALA A 47 -24.55 -5.27 5.27
N ALA A 48 -25.71 -5.68 4.79
CA ALA A 48 -26.98 -5.00 5.08
C ALA A 48 -27.29 -4.90 6.58
N LYS A 49 -26.77 -5.81 7.38
CA LYS A 49 -26.92 -5.78 8.85
C LYS A 49 -26.19 -4.62 9.52
N TYR A 50 -25.27 -3.99 8.82
CA TYR A 50 -24.43 -2.90 9.33
C TYR A 50 -24.93 -1.52 8.95
N ILE A 51 -26.04 -1.43 8.20
CA ILE A 51 -26.68 -0.15 7.87
C ILE A 51 -27.15 0.49 9.17
N SER A 52 -26.79 1.76 9.37
CA SER A 52 -27.10 2.49 10.59
C SER A 52 -27.28 3.97 10.31
N ASP A 53 -28.21 4.60 11.01
CA ASP A 53 -28.45 6.04 11.02
C ASP A 53 -27.95 6.70 12.33
N GLU A 54 -27.17 5.97 13.13
CA GLU A 54 -26.58 6.50 14.36
C GLU A 54 -25.69 7.70 14.06
N GLU A 55 -25.96 8.83 14.71
CA GLU A 55 -25.24 10.07 14.50
C GLU A 55 -23.73 9.89 14.68
N GLY A 56 -22.96 10.31 13.68
CA GLY A 56 -21.49 10.20 13.65
C GLY A 56 -20.97 8.82 13.24
N LYS A 57 -21.89 7.85 13.00
CA LYS A 57 -21.54 6.49 12.60
C LYS A 57 -22.44 5.97 11.47
N GLU A 58 -22.96 6.89 10.67
CA GLU A 58 -23.91 6.57 9.61
C GLU A 58 -23.30 5.62 8.57
N VAL A 59 -24.03 4.58 8.24
CA VAL A 59 -23.77 3.65 7.14
C VAL A 59 -25.05 3.59 6.31
N ASN A 60 -25.04 4.22 5.15
CA ASN A 60 -26.27 4.49 4.39
C ASN A 60 -26.68 3.34 3.48
N SER A 61 -25.78 2.40 3.20
CA SER A 61 -26.05 1.26 2.32
C SER A 61 -25.16 0.08 2.64
N ALA A 62 -25.54 -1.10 2.13
CA ALA A 62 -24.70 -2.30 2.21
C ALA A 62 -23.37 -2.10 1.47
N ASP A 63 -23.39 -1.42 0.32
CA ASP A 63 -22.18 -1.09 -0.44
C ASP A 63 -21.21 -0.22 0.37
N GLU A 64 -21.73 0.76 1.10
CA GLU A 64 -20.92 1.61 1.98
C GLU A 64 -20.30 0.81 3.12
N ALA A 65 -21.06 -0.13 3.70
CA ALA A 65 -20.56 -1.04 4.73
C ALA A 65 -19.40 -1.90 4.19
N VAL A 66 -19.57 -2.48 3.01
CA VAL A 66 -18.52 -3.26 2.36
C VAL A 66 -17.27 -2.40 2.10
N ALA A 67 -17.44 -1.20 1.53
CA ALA A 67 -16.32 -0.30 1.25
C ALA A 67 -15.51 -0.01 2.52
N GLY A 68 -16.17 0.26 3.66
CA GLY A 68 -15.50 0.45 4.93
C GLY A 68 -14.77 -0.80 5.43
N ALA A 69 -15.40 -1.96 5.32
CA ALA A 69 -14.76 -3.23 5.68
C ALA A 69 -13.50 -3.50 4.83
N LEU A 70 -13.56 -3.20 3.52
CA LEU A 70 -12.42 -3.34 2.63
C LEU A 70 -11.29 -2.36 2.97
N ASP A 71 -11.61 -1.14 3.40
CA ASP A 71 -10.61 -0.20 3.87
C ASP A 71 -9.86 -0.71 5.11
N ILE A 72 -10.57 -1.37 6.02
CA ILE A 72 -9.96 -2.01 7.19
C ILE A 72 -8.99 -3.11 6.76
N ILE A 73 -9.42 -3.99 5.87
CA ILE A 73 -8.59 -5.10 5.38
C ILE A 73 -7.36 -4.57 4.63
N ALA A 74 -7.53 -3.57 3.78
CA ALA A 74 -6.41 -2.96 3.03
C ALA A 74 -5.34 -2.40 3.98
N GLU A 75 -5.74 -1.73 5.04
CA GLU A 75 -4.79 -1.22 6.04
C GLU A 75 -4.11 -2.35 6.81
N GLN A 76 -4.85 -3.40 7.18
CA GLN A 76 -4.27 -4.57 7.82
C GLN A 76 -3.18 -5.22 6.96
N ILE A 77 -3.43 -5.37 5.66
CA ILE A 77 -2.44 -5.90 4.71
C ILE A 77 -1.18 -5.03 4.69
N SER A 78 -1.34 -3.72 4.62
CA SER A 78 -0.22 -2.77 4.57
C SER A 78 0.61 -2.76 5.87
N ASP A 79 0.05 -3.22 6.97
CA ASP A 79 0.71 -3.21 8.28
C ASP A 79 1.44 -4.51 8.62
N VAL A 80 1.30 -5.56 7.82
CA VAL A 80 2.01 -6.83 8.07
C VAL A 80 3.51 -6.65 7.81
N ALA A 81 4.32 -6.76 8.84
CA ALA A 81 5.77 -6.55 8.75
C ALA A 81 6.44 -7.49 7.75
N ASP A 82 6.04 -8.76 7.72
CA ASP A 82 6.59 -9.75 6.79
C ASP A 82 6.32 -9.40 5.33
N TYR A 83 5.14 -8.84 5.03
CA TYR A 83 4.81 -8.39 3.68
C TYR A 83 5.68 -7.20 3.27
N ARG A 84 5.86 -6.25 4.16
CA ARG A 84 6.74 -5.09 3.88
C ARG A 84 8.18 -5.51 3.66
N THR A 85 8.67 -6.46 4.44
CA THR A 85 10.02 -7.01 4.26
C THR A 85 10.17 -7.68 2.90
N TYR A 86 9.23 -8.54 2.52
CA TYR A 86 9.24 -9.17 1.19
C TYR A 86 9.20 -8.15 0.06
N ILE A 87 8.29 -7.20 0.15
CA ILE A 87 8.09 -6.17 -0.88
C ILE A 87 9.34 -5.30 -1.03
N ARG A 88 9.95 -4.90 0.08
CA ARG A 88 11.21 -4.15 0.07
C ARG A 88 12.32 -4.94 -0.60
N ASP A 89 12.48 -6.21 -0.24
CA ASP A 89 13.55 -7.05 -0.77
C ASP A 89 13.39 -7.29 -2.27
N ILE A 90 12.17 -7.60 -2.73
CA ILE A 90 11.91 -7.82 -4.15
C ILE A 90 12.02 -6.53 -4.96
N THR A 91 11.63 -5.40 -4.39
CA THR A 91 11.79 -4.09 -5.02
C THR A 91 13.26 -3.72 -5.15
N PHE A 92 14.07 -4.01 -4.14
CA PHE A 92 15.52 -3.83 -4.24
C PHE A 92 16.14 -4.67 -5.37
N LYS A 93 15.72 -5.93 -5.48
CA LYS A 93 16.28 -6.88 -6.46
C LYS A 93 15.83 -6.61 -7.90
N GLU A 94 14.58 -6.26 -8.09
CA GLU A 94 13.93 -6.21 -9.41
C GLU A 94 13.36 -4.83 -9.77
N GLY A 95 13.36 -3.91 -8.81
CA GLY A 95 12.80 -2.57 -9.03
C GLY A 95 13.73 -1.64 -9.78
N LYS A 96 13.16 -0.53 -10.24
CA LYS A 96 13.87 0.54 -10.92
C LYS A 96 13.64 1.85 -10.22
N LEU A 97 14.64 2.71 -10.29
CA LEU A 97 14.51 4.11 -9.92
C LEU A 97 14.17 4.90 -11.17
N VAL A 98 13.08 5.65 -11.13
CA VAL A 98 12.64 6.53 -12.22
C VAL A 98 12.72 7.97 -11.74
N VAL A 99 13.52 8.78 -12.44
CA VAL A 99 13.77 10.17 -12.10
C VAL A 99 13.31 11.05 -13.24
N THR A 100 12.55 12.08 -12.93
CA THR A 100 12.06 13.07 -13.89
C THR A 100 12.29 14.49 -13.37
N ALA A 101 12.37 15.46 -14.29
CA ALA A 101 12.44 16.86 -13.90
C ALA A 101 11.08 17.35 -13.40
N LYS A 102 11.09 18.21 -12.39
CA LYS A 102 9.90 18.98 -12.00
C LYS A 102 9.60 20.08 -13.01
N ASP A 103 10.67 20.70 -13.56
CA ASP A 103 10.60 21.66 -14.63
C ASP A 103 11.76 21.38 -15.60
N GLU A 104 11.44 20.86 -16.78
CA GLU A 104 12.43 20.49 -17.80
C GLU A 104 13.25 21.68 -18.31
N ASN A 105 12.77 22.90 -18.14
CA ASN A 105 13.42 24.12 -18.58
C ASN A 105 14.30 24.76 -17.50
N ALA A 106 14.31 24.21 -16.28
CA ALA A 106 15.15 24.73 -15.20
C ALA A 106 16.62 24.35 -15.39
N ASP A 107 17.51 25.32 -15.33
CA ASP A 107 18.96 25.07 -15.29
C ASP A 107 19.36 24.56 -13.91
N SER A 108 20.03 23.43 -13.86
CA SER A 108 20.59 22.89 -12.62
C SER A 108 21.72 21.91 -12.88
N VAL A 109 22.45 21.58 -11.85
CA VAL A 109 23.50 20.54 -11.90
C VAL A 109 22.90 19.12 -12.06
N TYR A 110 21.57 18.99 -12.00
CA TYR A 110 20.85 17.73 -12.08
C TYR A 110 20.26 17.42 -13.46
N GLU A 111 20.59 18.18 -14.48
CA GLU A 111 20.02 18.01 -15.84
C GLU A 111 20.21 16.59 -16.40
N ASN A 112 21.29 15.91 -16.05
CA ASN A 112 21.56 14.54 -16.47
C ASN A 112 20.54 13.54 -15.91
N TYR A 113 19.77 13.92 -14.91
CA TYR A 113 18.76 13.09 -14.27
C TYR A 113 17.33 13.51 -14.61
N TYR A 114 17.13 14.44 -15.55
CA TYR A 114 15.78 14.94 -15.88
C TYR A 114 14.90 13.89 -16.57
N ASP A 115 15.51 12.91 -17.21
CA ASP A 115 14.85 11.73 -17.78
C ASP A 115 15.80 10.54 -17.61
N TYR A 116 15.72 9.90 -16.45
CA TYR A 116 16.69 8.90 -16.04
C TYR A 116 16.02 7.73 -15.32
N ASN A 117 16.44 6.52 -15.64
CA ASN A 117 16.05 5.33 -14.89
C ASN A 117 17.21 4.36 -14.79
N GLU A 118 17.26 3.62 -13.70
CA GLU A 118 18.28 2.60 -13.45
C GLU A 118 17.74 1.55 -12.49
N ALA A 119 18.21 0.31 -12.64
CA ALA A 119 17.90 -0.76 -11.72
C ALA A 119 18.44 -0.41 -10.32
N ILE A 120 17.61 -0.54 -9.30
CA ILE A 120 17.97 -0.19 -7.91
C ILE A 120 19.16 -1.01 -7.45
N ALA A 121 19.21 -2.30 -7.81
CA ALA A 121 20.27 -3.21 -7.39
C ALA A 121 21.67 -2.81 -7.90
N SER A 122 21.76 -2.07 -9.00
CA SER A 122 23.03 -1.73 -9.64
C SER A 122 23.40 -0.24 -9.53
N ILE A 123 22.54 0.60 -8.99
CA ILE A 123 22.80 2.04 -8.91
C ILE A 123 23.94 2.35 -7.92
N PRO A 124 24.98 3.09 -8.34
CA PRO A 124 26.06 3.48 -7.43
C PRO A 124 25.59 4.44 -6.34
N GLY A 125 26.21 4.33 -5.15
CA GLY A 125 25.87 5.16 -4.00
C GLY A 125 25.99 6.67 -4.27
N HIS A 126 26.98 7.10 -5.03
CA HIS A 126 27.15 8.52 -5.37
C HIS A 126 26.01 9.07 -6.25
N ARG A 127 25.39 8.24 -7.10
CA ARG A 127 24.21 8.64 -7.88
C ARG A 127 22.99 8.76 -6.99
N ILE A 128 22.82 7.83 -6.06
CA ILE A 128 21.73 7.89 -5.08
C ILE A 128 21.80 9.21 -4.30
N LEU A 129 22.98 9.60 -3.84
CA LEU A 129 23.18 10.86 -3.13
C LEU A 129 22.85 12.07 -3.99
N ALA A 130 23.32 12.09 -5.26
CA ALA A 130 23.03 13.18 -6.19
C ALA A 130 21.54 13.31 -6.48
N ILE A 131 20.86 12.20 -6.73
CA ILE A 131 19.43 12.15 -7.02
C ILE A 131 18.61 12.60 -5.80
N ASN A 132 18.97 12.13 -4.60
CA ASN A 132 18.31 12.54 -3.36
C ASN A 132 18.47 14.04 -3.12
N ARG A 133 19.65 14.58 -3.42
CA ARG A 133 19.89 16.03 -3.31
C ARG A 133 19.04 16.81 -4.31
N GLY A 134 18.95 16.36 -5.56
CA GLY A 134 18.12 16.98 -6.58
C GLY A 134 16.64 16.97 -6.23
N GLU A 135 16.15 15.90 -5.60
CA GLU A 135 14.80 15.82 -5.08
C GLU A 135 14.58 16.80 -3.92
N SER A 136 15.50 16.84 -2.97
CA SER A 136 15.47 17.75 -1.82
C SER A 136 15.47 19.22 -2.25
N GLU A 137 16.23 19.56 -3.27
CA GLU A 137 16.32 20.91 -3.83
C GLU A 137 15.17 21.23 -4.80
N LYS A 138 14.24 20.30 -5.00
CA LYS A 138 13.02 20.44 -5.81
C LYS A 138 13.26 20.56 -7.32
N PHE A 139 14.37 20.05 -7.82
CA PHE A 139 14.63 19.93 -9.26
C PHE A 139 14.15 18.61 -9.83
N LEU A 140 14.13 17.54 -9.03
CA LEU A 140 13.81 16.20 -9.46
C LEU A 140 12.58 15.64 -8.74
N THR A 141 11.84 14.80 -9.45
CA THR A 141 10.83 13.89 -8.89
C THR A 141 11.38 12.48 -9.00
N VAL A 142 11.42 11.75 -7.88
CA VAL A 142 12.01 10.42 -7.80
C VAL A 142 10.91 9.42 -7.44
N LYS A 143 10.79 8.37 -8.26
CA LYS A 143 9.84 7.29 -8.01
C LYS A 143 10.55 5.95 -8.02
N VAL A 144 10.12 5.06 -7.15
CA VAL A 144 10.53 3.67 -7.14
C VAL A 144 9.49 2.87 -7.91
N GLU A 145 9.90 2.25 -9.01
CA GLU A 145 9.04 1.36 -9.78
C GLU A 145 9.29 -0.08 -9.33
N ALA A 146 8.36 -0.59 -8.54
CA ALA A 146 8.42 -1.95 -7.99
C ALA A 146 7.81 -2.97 -8.97
N PRO A 147 8.16 -4.28 -8.85
CA PRO A 147 7.54 -5.34 -9.66
C PRO A 147 6.11 -5.64 -9.17
N LYS A 148 5.17 -4.78 -9.53
CA LYS A 148 3.79 -4.79 -9.03
C LYS A 148 3.10 -6.15 -9.19
N ASP A 149 3.15 -6.75 -10.38
CA ASP A 149 2.45 -8.01 -10.63
C ASP A 149 2.96 -9.14 -9.73
N ARG A 150 4.25 -9.17 -9.48
CA ARG A 150 4.87 -10.16 -8.59
C ARG A 150 4.48 -9.93 -7.14
N ILE A 151 4.43 -8.68 -6.72
CA ILE A 151 4.00 -8.31 -5.37
C ILE A 151 2.53 -8.66 -5.16
N LEU A 152 1.66 -8.34 -6.12
CA LEU A 152 0.23 -8.68 -6.03
C LEU A 152 0.00 -10.19 -5.96
N ARG A 153 0.75 -10.98 -6.73
CA ARG A 153 0.66 -12.45 -6.66
C ARG A 153 1.10 -12.97 -5.30
N TYR A 154 2.16 -12.42 -4.74
CA TYR A 154 2.61 -12.79 -3.39
C TYR A 154 1.53 -12.49 -2.35
N LEU A 155 0.98 -11.29 -2.35
CA LEU A 155 -0.07 -10.88 -1.41
C LEU A 155 -1.32 -11.75 -1.56
N ALA A 156 -1.72 -12.03 -2.78
CA ALA A 156 -2.87 -12.91 -3.04
C ALA A 156 -2.66 -14.31 -2.47
N LYS A 157 -1.45 -14.85 -2.63
CA LYS A 157 -1.10 -16.17 -2.09
C LYS A 157 -1.16 -16.20 -0.55
N GLN A 158 -0.80 -15.09 0.10
CA GLN A 158 -0.84 -14.98 1.56
C GLN A 158 -2.27 -14.74 2.08
N GLU A 159 -3.04 -13.90 1.41
CA GLU A 159 -4.34 -13.44 1.91
C GLU A 159 -5.53 -14.29 1.43
N ILE A 160 -5.48 -14.83 0.22
CA ILE A 160 -6.55 -15.66 -0.34
C ILE A 160 -6.18 -17.12 -0.10
N THR A 161 -6.70 -17.68 0.99
CA THR A 161 -6.37 -19.03 1.45
C THR A 161 -7.45 -20.07 1.14
N ALA A 162 -8.60 -19.61 0.65
CA ALA A 162 -9.71 -20.47 0.26
C ALA A 162 -10.35 -19.97 -1.03
N ASP A 163 -10.81 -20.90 -1.86
CA ASP A 163 -11.57 -20.57 -3.06
C ASP A 163 -13.03 -20.35 -2.68
N ASN A 164 -13.42 -19.08 -2.57
CA ASN A 164 -14.75 -18.69 -2.19
C ASN A 164 -15.25 -17.60 -3.15
N GLU A 165 -16.27 -17.94 -3.94
CA GLU A 165 -16.81 -17.03 -4.95
C GLU A 165 -17.33 -15.70 -4.41
N PHE A 166 -17.73 -15.67 -3.13
CA PHE A 166 -18.31 -14.47 -2.51
C PHE A 166 -17.23 -13.54 -1.90
N THR A 167 -16.11 -14.08 -1.45
CA THR A 167 -15.08 -13.29 -0.76
C THR A 167 -13.84 -13.01 -1.63
N THR A 168 -13.47 -13.92 -2.52
CA THR A 168 -12.25 -13.79 -3.33
C THR A 168 -12.21 -12.50 -4.15
N PRO A 169 -13.30 -12.05 -4.84
CA PRO A 169 -13.27 -10.80 -5.58
C PRO A 169 -13.00 -9.58 -4.69
N TYR A 170 -13.58 -9.56 -3.49
CA TYR A 170 -13.36 -8.47 -2.54
C TYR A 170 -11.94 -8.44 -2.00
N LEU A 171 -11.37 -9.61 -1.66
CA LEU A 171 -9.99 -9.70 -1.21
C LEU A 171 -8.99 -9.31 -2.29
N THR A 172 -9.25 -9.69 -3.54
CA THR A 172 -8.43 -9.27 -4.68
C THR A 172 -8.43 -7.75 -4.82
N ALA A 173 -9.60 -7.13 -4.70
CA ALA A 173 -9.71 -5.67 -4.74
C ALA A 173 -8.99 -5.00 -3.56
N CYS A 174 -9.07 -5.58 -2.35
CA CYS A 174 -8.35 -5.08 -1.17
C CYS A 174 -6.83 -5.11 -1.36
N ILE A 175 -6.32 -6.20 -1.92
CA ILE A 175 -4.88 -6.38 -2.15
C ILE A 175 -4.37 -5.30 -3.12
N GLU A 176 -5.09 -5.09 -4.21
CA GLU A 176 -4.73 -4.07 -5.19
C GLU A 176 -4.81 -2.65 -4.60
N ASP A 177 -5.89 -2.34 -3.90
CA ASP A 177 -6.07 -1.05 -3.22
C ASP A 177 -5.00 -0.81 -2.16
N SER A 178 -4.70 -1.83 -1.34
CA SER A 178 -3.65 -1.75 -0.33
C SER A 178 -2.29 -1.42 -0.97
N TYR A 179 -1.96 -2.10 -2.07
CA TYR A 179 -0.73 -1.83 -2.78
C TYR A 179 -0.70 -0.42 -3.36
N ASP A 180 -1.69 -0.04 -4.15
CA ASP A 180 -1.69 1.24 -4.87
C ASP A 180 -1.78 2.45 -3.94
N ARG A 181 -2.57 2.36 -2.90
CA ARG A 181 -2.88 3.49 -2.02
C ARG A 181 -1.98 3.57 -0.79
N LEU A 182 -1.55 2.44 -0.23
CA LEU A 182 -0.86 2.39 1.07
C LEU A 182 0.59 1.90 0.96
N ILE A 183 0.87 0.87 0.19
CA ILE A 183 2.19 0.25 0.15
C ILE A 183 3.12 0.97 -0.82
N ALA A 184 2.71 1.14 -2.08
CA ALA A 184 3.55 1.76 -3.11
C ALA A 184 3.96 3.18 -2.77
N PRO A 185 3.08 4.07 -2.26
CA PRO A 185 3.47 5.42 -1.86
C PRO A 185 4.47 5.46 -0.71
N ALA A 186 4.53 4.42 0.12
CA ALA A 186 5.47 4.31 1.23
C ALA A 186 6.85 3.78 0.81
N LEU A 187 7.00 3.26 -0.41
CA LEU A 187 8.29 2.82 -0.93
C LEU A 187 9.15 4.04 -1.24
N SER A 188 10.33 4.11 -0.63
CA SER A 188 11.30 5.16 -0.92
C SER A 188 12.66 4.56 -1.16
N LEU A 189 13.48 5.26 -1.94
CA LEU A 189 14.85 4.83 -2.23
C LEU A 189 15.69 4.66 -0.96
N ILE A 190 15.51 5.54 0.03
CA ILE A 190 16.24 5.47 1.29
C ILE A 190 15.97 4.15 2.01
N HIS A 191 14.69 3.76 2.12
CA HIS A 191 14.29 2.53 2.81
C HIS A 191 14.68 1.26 2.05
N ILE A 192 14.85 1.33 0.73
CA ILE A 192 15.19 0.18 -0.11
C ILE A 192 16.70 -0.02 -0.17
N SER A 193 17.47 1.05 -0.23
CA SER A 193 18.92 1.01 -0.42
C SER A 193 19.73 0.84 0.87
N GLU A 194 19.13 1.01 2.04
CA GLU A 194 19.80 0.76 3.33
C GLU A 194 19.88 -0.74 3.61
N PRO A 195 21.06 -1.25 3.98
CA PRO A 195 21.21 -2.66 4.33
C PRO A 195 20.50 -3.06 5.63
#